data_0c045024ae9d94c96cb4cd7b198f897b
#
_entry.id   0c045024ae9d94c96cb4cd7b198f897b
#
_cell.length_a   1.000
_cell.length_b   1.000
_cell.length_c   1.000
_cell.angle_alpha   90.00
_cell.angle_beta   90.00
_cell.angle_gamma   90.00
#
_symmetry.space_group_name_H-M   'P 1'
#
loop_
_entity.id
_entity.type
_entity.pdbx_description
1 polymer ?
#
loop_
_entity_poly.entity_id
_entity_poly.type
_entity_poly.pdbx_seq_one_letter_code
_entity_poly.pdbx_strand_id
1 'polypeptide(L)'
;MLKNLVKDLKPSSTLLINETSRRLEEQGKKIYKFGFGQSPFKVPEDVVNELKINAHQNKYLPMQGLSELRNVVAKYTSEKKNYNYKSENVIIGPGSKELMFLLHIIFDGEIILPAPSWVSYAPQAILGRNKTQILQTKRENNWFPTASEIEEIILKDKNKNYLLFLNSPNNPSGQICENLEEIASIAE
;
A
#
# COMPACT_ATOMS: atom_id res chain seq x y z
N MET A 1 -24.64 16.55 -1.05
CA MET A 1 -24.72 15.73 -2.30
C MET A 1 -23.36 15.10 -2.53
N LEU A 2 -23.26 13.76 -2.75
CA LEU A 2 -21.98 13.08 -2.99
C LEU A 2 -21.55 13.22 -4.45
N LYS A 3 -20.22 13.24 -4.67
CA LYS A 3 -19.65 13.19 -6.04
C LYS A 3 -20.04 11.87 -6.72
N ASN A 4 -20.28 11.90 -8.03
CA ASN A 4 -20.68 10.70 -8.78
C ASN A 4 -19.66 9.55 -8.68
N LEU A 5 -18.36 9.87 -8.71
CA LEU A 5 -17.29 8.89 -8.59
C LEU A 5 -17.33 8.07 -7.25
N VAL A 6 -18.03 8.57 -6.24
CA VAL A 6 -18.15 7.88 -4.93
C VAL A 6 -19.36 6.94 -4.92
N LYS A 7 -20.37 7.17 -5.78
CA LYS A 7 -21.59 6.36 -5.79
C LYS A 7 -21.35 4.92 -6.23
N ASP A 8 -20.36 4.71 -7.10
CA ASP A 8 -20.04 3.40 -7.68
C ASP A 8 -18.99 2.64 -6.87
N LEU A 9 -18.41 3.27 -5.81
CA LEU A 9 -17.45 2.61 -4.93
C LEU A 9 -18.17 1.59 -4.06
N LYS A 10 -17.76 0.33 -4.19
CA LYS A 10 -18.26 -0.75 -3.34
C LYS A 10 -17.59 -0.68 -1.96
N PRO A 11 -18.29 -1.10 -0.89
CA PRO A 11 -17.68 -1.30 0.42
C PRO A 11 -16.46 -2.22 0.32
N SER A 12 -15.49 -2.03 1.21
CA SER A 12 -14.32 -2.91 1.29
C SER A 12 -14.77 -4.36 1.52
N SER A 13 -14.38 -5.26 0.63
CA SER A 13 -14.73 -6.68 0.72
C SER A 13 -14.22 -7.31 2.02
N THR A 14 -13.07 -6.87 2.54
CA THR A 14 -12.52 -7.34 3.81
C THR A 14 -13.37 -6.90 5.01
N LEU A 15 -13.90 -5.67 5.02
CA LEU A 15 -14.82 -5.21 6.07
C LEU A 15 -16.14 -5.98 6.00
N LEU A 16 -16.69 -6.17 4.82
CA LEU A 16 -17.94 -6.91 4.61
C LEU A 16 -17.83 -8.38 5.08
N ILE A 17 -16.70 -9.03 4.77
CA ILE A 17 -16.44 -10.41 5.22
C ILE A 17 -16.37 -10.46 6.75
N ASN A 18 -15.71 -9.48 7.40
CA ASN A 18 -15.59 -9.44 8.85
C ASN A 18 -16.94 -9.23 9.53
N GLU A 19 -17.74 -8.28 9.05
CA GLU A 19 -19.10 -8.03 9.56
C GLU A 19 -20.00 -9.24 9.36
N THR A 20 -19.93 -9.90 8.21
CA THR A 20 -20.67 -11.12 7.92
C THR A 20 -20.25 -12.26 8.84
N SER A 21 -18.95 -12.43 9.06
CA SER A 21 -18.41 -13.43 9.99
C SER A 21 -18.93 -13.22 11.40
N ARG A 22 -18.90 -11.99 11.91
CA ARG A 22 -19.44 -11.64 13.23
C ARG A 22 -20.93 -11.99 13.35
N ARG A 23 -21.73 -11.58 12.37
CA ARG A 23 -23.18 -11.88 12.36
C ARG A 23 -23.46 -13.38 12.35
N LEU A 24 -22.67 -14.16 11.65
CA LEU A 24 -22.85 -15.63 11.62
C LEU A 24 -22.44 -16.28 12.95
N GLU A 25 -21.43 -15.76 13.63
CA GLU A 25 -21.05 -16.20 14.98
C GLU A 25 -22.14 -15.89 16.00
N GLU A 26 -22.74 -14.70 15.94
CA GLU A 26 -23.90 -14.30 16.78
C GLU A 26 -25.11 -15.24 16.57
N GLN A 27 -25.21 -15.87 15.40
CA GLN A 27 -26.19 -16.92 15.08
C GLN A 27 -25.77 -18.33 15.54
N GLY A 28 -24.67 -18.46 16.28
CA GLY A 28 -24.15 -19.72 16.80
C GLY A 28 -23.38 -20.57 15.78
N LYS A 29 -23.04 -20.02 14.60
CA LYS A 29 -22.24 -20.75 13.60
C LYS A 29 -20.76 -20.69 13.94
N LYS A 30 -20.06 -21.82 13.79
CA LYS A 30 -18.59 -21.86 13.91
C LYS A 30 -17.96 -21.27 12.66
N ILE A 31 -17.24 -20.15 12.80
CA ILE A 31 -16.58 -19.44 11.69
C ILE A 31 -15.07 -19.50 11.87
N TYR A 32 -14.35 -19.82 10.79
CA TYR A 32 -12.90 -19.71 10.69
C TYR A 32 -12.58 -18.41 9.94
N LYS A 33 -12.00 -17.41 10.65
CA LYS A 33 -11.78 -16.07 10.11
C LYS A 33 -10.45 -15.98 9.37
N PHE A 34 -10.50 -15.89 8.05
CA PHE A 34 -9.35 -15.64 7.18
C PHE A 34 -9.47 -14.32 6.40
N GLY A 35 -10.42 -13.45 6.80
CA GLY A 35 -10.70 -12.20 6.09
C GLY A 35 -9.74 -11.05 6.41
N PHE A 36 -9.08 -11.06 7.57
CA PHE A 36 -8.11 -10.05 7.98
C PHE A 36 -6.74 -10.65 8.23
N GLY A 37 -5.72 -10.02 7.64
CA GLY A 37 -4.32 -10.26 7.99
C GLY A 37 -3.90 -9.47 9.24
N GLN A 38 -4.61 -9.64 10.35
CA GLN A 38 -4.26 -9.00 11.60
C GLN A 38 -3.22 -9.83 12.36
N SER A 39 -2.15 -9.16 12.85
CA SER A 39 -1.16 -9.83 13.67
C SER A 39 -1.81 -10.44 14.93
N PRO A 40 -1.56 -11.71 15.25
CA PRO A 40 -2.04 -12.35 16.48
C PRO A 40 -1.19 -11.97 17.70
N PHE A 41 -0.04 -11.35 17.49
CA PHE A 41 0.88 -10.98 18.57
C PHE A 41 0.45 -9.67 19.23
N LYS A 42 0.67 -9.59 20.54
CA LYS A 42 0.49 -8.34 21.29
C LYS A 42 1.50 -7.30 20.83
N VAL A 43 1.16 -6.03 21.00
CA VAL A 43 2.13 -4.93 20.83
C VAL A 43 3.27 -5.14 21.84
N PRO A 44 4.55 -5.01 21.43
CA PRO A 44 5.67 -5.12 22.36
C PRO A 44 5.54 -4.17 23.55
N GLU A 45 5.92 -4.63 24.73
CA GLU A 45 5.68 -3.90 25.98
C GLU A 45 6.42 -2.56 26.01
N ASP A 46 7.63 -2.50 25.45
CA ASP A 46 8.40 -1.26 25.32
C ASP A 46 7.64 -0.20 24.53
N VAL A 47 6.98 -0.58 23.42
CA VAL A 47 6.17 0.34 22.61
C VAL A 47 4.95 0.84 23.40
N VAL A 48 4.30 -0.05 24.17
CA VAL A 48 3.17 0.30 25.02
C VAL A 48 3.60 1.29 26.12
N ASN A 49 4.75 1.06 26.72
CA ASN A 49 5.28 1.91 27.79
C ASN A 49 5.71 3.28 27.25
N GLU A 50 6.38 3.34 26.11
CA GLU A 50 6.72 4.60 25.44
C GLU A 50 5.48 5.42 25.09
N LEU A 51 4.42 4.79 24.59
CA LEU A 51 3.16 5.47 24.34
C LEU A 51 2.56 6.08 25.64
N LYS A 52 2.57 5.33 26.75
CA LYS A 52 2.06 5.80 28.04
C LYS A 52 2.87 7.00 28.56
N ILE A 53 4.19 6.92 28.49
CA ILE A 53 5.11 7.97 28.98
C ILE A 53 4.92 9.26 28.16
N ASN A 54 4.71 9.13 26.84
CA ASN A 54 4.64 10.26 25.91
C ASN A 54 3.19 10.72 25.60
N ALA A 55 2.17 10.08 26.16
CA ALA A 55 0.76 10.40 25.88
C ALA A 55 0.37 11.85 26.22
N HIS A 56 1.13 12.55 27.07
CA HIS A 56 0.91 13.95 27.44
C HIS A 56 1.41 14.95 26.39
N GLN A 57 2.19 14.50 25.41
CA GLN A 57 2.75 15.38 24.37
C GLN A 57 1.64 15.83 23.41
N ASN A 58 1.47 17.14 23.26
CA ASN A 58 0.42 17.75 22.46
C ASN A 58 0.92 18.77 21.45
N LYS A 59 2.23 18.83 21.19
CA LYS A 59 2.82 19.75 20.22
C LYS A 59 2.58 19.29 18.80
N TYR A 60 2.37 20.25 17.90
CA TYR A 60 2.40 19.96 16.46
C TYR A 60 3.77 19.48 16.04
N LEU A 61 3.79 18.45 15.20
CA LEU A 61 4.99 17.92 14.59
C LEU A 61 5.26 18.59 13.24
N PRO A 62 6.50 18.53 12.72
CA PRO A 62 6.78 18.87 11.34
C PRO A 62 5.90 18.07 10.38
N MET A 63 5.52 18.65 9.23
CA MET A 63 4.65 18.00 8.24
C MET A 63 5.18 16.64 7.75
N GLN A 64 6.50 16.48 7.70
CA GLN A 64 7.15 15.23 7.30
C GLN A 64 7.22 14.20 8.44
N GLY A 65 6.81 14.55 9.63
CA GLY A 65 6.90 13.73 10.84
C GLY A 65 8.09 14.06 11.74
N LEU A 66 8.13 13.43 12.90
CA LEU A 66 9.16 13.63 13.92
C LEU A 66 10.56 13.36 13.36
N SER A 67 11.47 14.32 13.48
CA SER A 67 12.82 14.27 12.88
C SER A 67 13.62 13.06 13.38
N GLU A 68 13.54 12.77 14.68
CA GLU A 68 14.23 11.63 15.31
C GLU A 68 13.73 10.30 14.72
N LEU A 69 12.42 10.16 14.54
CA LEU A 69 11.83 8.96 13.93
C LEU A 69 12.27 8.81 12.46
N ARG A 70 12.26 9.89 11.69
CA ARG A 70 12.72 9.89 10.30
C ARG A 70 14.18 9.47 10.17
N ASN A 71 15.06 9.97 11.06
CA ASN A 71 16.47 9.57 11.11
C ASN A 71 16.63 8.08 11.42
N VAL A 72 15.89 7.55 12.40
CA VAL A 72 15.93 6.13 12.76
C VAL A 72 15.44 5.25 11.62
N VAL A 73 14.34 5.63 10.96
CA VAL A 73 13.79 4.90 9.79
C VAL A 73 14.80 4.90 8.63
N ALA A 74 15.40 6.06 8.33
CA ALA A 74 16.41 6.17 7.28
C ALA A 74 17.62 5.27 7.55
N LYS A 75 18.15 5.31 8.79
CA LYS A 75 19.27 4.47 9.21
C LYS A 75 18.94 2.97 9.10
N TYR A 76 17.82 2.55 9.69
CA TYR A 76 17.36 1.16 9.64
C TYR A 76 17.20 0.64 8.20
N THR A 77 16.58 1.47 7.35
CA THR A 77 16.35 1.09 5.94
C THR A 77 17.67 1.02 5.17
N SER A 78 18.61 1.95 5.44
CA SER A 78 19.94 1.94 4.82
C SER A 78 20.70 0.65 5.15
N GLU A 79 20.71 0.26 6.42
CA GLU A 79 21.38 -0.97 6.87
C GLU A 79 20.76 -2.23 6.24
N LYS A 80 19.42 -2.25 6.07
CA LYS A 80 18.69 -3.41 5.50
C LYS A 80 18.80 -3.51 3.99
N LYS A 81 18.94 -2.39 3.29
CA LYS A 81 18.89 -2.33 1.82
C LYS A 81 20.23 -2.03 1.17
N ASN A 82 21.30 -1.88 1.96
CA ASN A 82 22.64 -1.51 1.49
C ASN A 82 22.61 -0.24 0.58
N TYR A 83 21.82 0.75 0.98
CA TYR A 83 21.69 2.02 0.28
C TYR A 83 21.65 3.16 1.30
N ASN A 84 22.22 4.31 0.97
CA ASN A 84 22.32 5.45 1.90
C ASN A 84 21.06 6.33 1.84
N TYR A 85 20.03 5.94 2.56
CA TYR A 85 18.84 6.79 2.78
C TYR A 85 19.13 7.86 3.83
N LYS A 86 18.59 9.06 3.61
CA LYS A 86 18.63 10.18 4.54
C LYS A 86 17.23 10.48 5.09
N SER A 87 17.15 11.22 6.20
CA SER A 87 15.87 11.59 6.80
C SER A 87 14.95 12.37 5.85
N GLU A 88 15.50 13.10 4.89
CA GLU A 88 14.76 13.79 3.84
C GLU A 88 14.05 12.86 2.86
N ASN A 89 14.48 11.59 2.77
CA ASN A 89 13.82 10.55 1.99
C ASN A 89 12.67 9.86 2.75
N VAL A 90 12.36 10.32 3.97
CA VAL A 90 11.36 9.68 4.84
C VAL A 90 10.24 10.65 5.16
N ILE A 91 9.01 10.20 4.94
CA ILE A 91 7.78 10.87 5.38
C ILE A 91 7.04 9.92 6.32
N ILE A 92 6.61 10.43 7.47
CA ILE A 92 5.79 9.69 8.44
C ILE A 92 4.34 10.15 8.31
N GLY A 93 3.43 9.20 8.25
CA GLY A 93 1.99 9.44 8.21
C GLY A 93 1.23 8.37 9.01
N PRO A 94 -0.09 8.51 9.18
CA PRO A 94 -0.92 7.57 9.92
C PRO A 94 -1.17 6.27 9.10
N GLY A 95 -0.06 5.65 8.70
CA GLY A 95 -0.01 4.43 7.90
C GLY A 95 0.19 4.70 6.41
N SER A 96 0.80 3.70 5.75
CA SER A 96 1.11 3.76 4.30
C SER A 96 -0.13 3.96 3.42
N LYS A 97 -1.30 3.54 3.88
CA LYS A 97 -2.56 3.71 3.15
C LYS A 97 -2.88 5.17 2.84
N GLU A 98 -2.70 6.06 3.82
CA GLU A 98 -2.91 7.49 3.62
C GLU A 98 -1.84 8.09 2.73
N LEU A 99 -0.56 7.75 2.96
CA LEU A 99 0.54 8.24 2.14
C LEU A 99 0.38 7.85 0.66
N MET A 100 -0.03 6.61 0.39
CA MET A 100 -0.34 6.18 -0.98
C MET A 100 -1.53 6.93 -1.57
N PHE A 101 -2.55 7.24 -0.78
CA PHE A 101 -3.68 8.03 -1.25
C PHE A 101 -3.26 9.47 -1.63
N LEU A 102 -2.38 10.07 -0.83
CA LEU A 102 -1.81 11.38 -1.18
C LEU A 102 -1.01 11.33 -2.49
N LEU A 103 -0.24 10.26 -2.73
CA LEU A 103 0.43 10.06 -4.02
C LEU A 103 -0.55 10.01 -5.19
N HIS A 104 -1.67 9.30 -5.05
CA HIS A 104 -2.71 9.28 -6.09
C HIS A 104 -3.31 10.67 -6.37
N ILE A 105 -3.44 11.52 -5.34
CA ILE A 105 -4.00 12.88 -5.49
C ILE A 105 -3.03 13.82 -6.23
N ILE A 106 -1.72 13.71 -5.96
CA ILE A 106 -0.72 14.64 -6.48
C ILE A 106 -0.09 14.18 -7.80
N PHE A 107 -0.23 12.88 -8.14
CA PHE A 107 0.38 12.32 -9.35
C PHE A 107 -0.46 12.66 -10.59
N ASP A 108 0.19 13.26 -11.57
CA ASP A 108 -0.40 13.55 -12.88
C ASP A 108 0.04 12.48 -13.89
N GLY A 109 -0.81 11.48 -14.11
CA GLY A 109 -0.51 10.36 -14.99
C GLY A 109 -1.46 9.16 -14.82
N GLU A 110 -1.09 8.05 -15.42
CA GLU A 110 -1.82 6.78 -15.32
C GLU A 110 -1.20 5.87 -14.24
N ILE A 111 -2.06 5.14 -13.53
CA ILE A 111 -1.64 4.20 -12.50
C ILE A 111 -1.65 2.78 -13.08
N ILE A 112 -0.52 2.07 -12.96
CA ILE A 112 -0.43 0.66 -13.33
C ILE A 112 -0.57 -0.18 -12.06
N LEU A 113 -1.58 -1.05 -12.03
CA LEU A 113 -1.86 -1.96 -10.92
C LEU A 113 -1.80 -3.41 -11.38
N PRO A 114 -0.80 -4.18 -10.98
CA PRO A 114 -0.81 -5.63 -11.15
C PRO A 114 -1.99 -6.26 -10.40
N ALA A 115 -2.62 -7.26 -10.96
CA ALA A 115 -3.71 -7.99 -10.34
C ALA A 115 -3.36 -9.49 -10.25
N PRO A 116 -3.48 -10.12 -9.06
CA PRO A 116 -4.10 -9.61 -7.84
C PRO A 116 -3.22 -8.63 -7.08
N SER A 117 -3.85 -7.63 -6.46
CA SER A 117 -3.19 -6.65 -5.58
C SER A 117 -4.09 -6.22 -4.42
N TRP A 118 -3.53 -5.43 -3.52
CA TRP A 118 -4.27 -4.95 -2.37
C TRP A 118 -5.51 -4.14 -2.79
N VAL A 119 -6.64 -4.50 -2.19
CA VAL A 119 -7.98 -3.98 -2.53
C VAL A 119 -8.14 -2.46 -2.43
N SER A 120 -7.20 -1.75 -1.79
CA SER A 120 -7.28 -0.30 -1.64
C SER A 120 -6.68 0.47 -2.81
N TYR A 121 -5.81 -0.11 -3.63
CA TYR A 121 -5.13 0.64 -4.70
C TYR A 121 -6.11 1.20 -5.74
N ALA A 122 -6.95 0.36 -6.33
CA ALA A 122 -7.89 0.80 -7.36
C ALA A 122 -8.91 1.84 -6.85
N PRO A 123 -9.57 1.69 -5.68
CA PRO A 123 -10.42 2.74 -5.13
C PRO A 123 -9.69 4.07 -4.86
N GLN A 124 -8.43 4.03 -4.42
CA GLN A 124 -7.63 5.23 -4.22
C GLN A 124 -7.32 5.95 -5.55
N ALA A 125 -6.96 5.20 -6.58
CA ALA A 125 -6.74 5.74 -7.92
C ALA A 125 -8.01 6.40 -8.47
N ILE A 126 -9.18 5.77 -8.32
CA ILE A 126 -10.48 6.34 -8.71
C ILE A 126 -10.75 7.65 -7.97
N LEU A 127 -10.53 7.70 -6.65
CA LEU A 127 -10.72 8.90 -5.85
C LEU A 127 -9.73 10.01 -6.22
N GLY A 128 -8.49 9.65 -6.56
CA GLY A 128 -7.46 10.55 -7.11
C GLY A 128 -7.74 11.00 -8.53
N ARG A 129 -8.77 10.42 -9.20
CA ARG A 129 -9.13 10.65 -10.62
C ARG A 129 -8.05 10.23 -11.62
N ASN A 130 -7.16 9.34 -11.21
CA ASN A 130 -6.18 8.78 -12.10
C ASN A 130 -6.82 7.71 -12.99
N LYS A 131 -6.46 7.71 -14.26
CA LYS A 131 -6.75 6.57 -15.13
C LYS A 131 -5.92 5.38 -14.67
N THR A 132 -6.53 4.20 -14.62
CA THR A 132 -5.90 2.99 -14.08
C THR A 132 -5.81 1.91 -15.14
N GLN A 133 -4.62 1.37 -15.32
CA GLN A 133 -4.33 0.19 -16.14
C GLN A 133 -4.23 -1.02 -15.21
N ILE A 134 -5.20 -1.93 -15.28
CA ILE A 134 -5.14 -3.20 -14.54
C ILE A 134 -4.36 -4.21 -15.37
N LEU A 135 -3.19 -4.60 -14.89
CA LEU A 135 -2.33 -5.58 -15.54
C LEU A 135 -2.55 -6.97 -14.92
N GLN A 136 -3.18 -7.85 -15.69
CA GLN A 136 -3.43 -9.22 -15.24
C GLN A 136 -2.13 -10.00 -15.19
N THR A 137 -1.73 -10.44 -14.01
CA THR A 137 -0.52 -11.23 -13.81
C THR A 137 -0.82 -12.74 -13.76
N LYS A 138 0.19 -13.55 -13.85
CA LYS A 138 0.09 -15.00 -13.95
C LYS A 138 0.78 -15.70 -12.79
N ARG A 139 0.30 -16.88 -12.42
CA ARG A 139 0.88 -17.72 -11.37
C ARG A 139 2.34 -18.10 -11.69
N GLU A 140 2.64 -18.33 -12.96
CA GLU A 140 3.96 -18.72 -13.45
C GLU A 140 5.02 -17.64 -13.17
N ASN A 141 4.58 -16.37 -13.05
CA ASN A 141 5.41 -15.22 -12.72
C ASN A 141 5.22 -14.78 -11.26
N ASN A 142 4.87 -15.70 -10.35
CA ASN A 142 4.63 -15.39 -8.93
C ASN A 142 3.61 -14.26 -8.70
N TRP A 143 2.65 -14.07 -9.61
CA TRP A 143 1.68 -12.98 -9.57
C TRP A 143 2.33 -11.58 -9.64
N PHE A 144 3.47 -11.48 -10.35
CA PHE A 144 4.09 -10.20 -10.70
C PHE A 144 4.08 -10.00 -12.22
N PRO A 145 4.10 -8.74 -12.68
CA PRO A 145 4.22 -8.44 -14.09
C PRO A 145 5.65 -8.74 -14.57
N THR A 146 5.79 -9.05 -15.84
CA THR A 146 7.08 -9.03 -16.51
C THR A 146 7.44 -7.60 -16.93
N ALA A 147 8.72 -7.34 -17.15
CA ALA A 147 9.20 -6.07 -17.69
C ALA A 147 8.54 -5.74 -19.03
N SER A 148 8.45 -6.72 -19.94
CA SER A 148 7.82 -6.55 -21.25
C SER A 148 6.33 -6.19 -21.18
N GLU A 149 5.57 -6.78 -20.25
CA GLU A 149 4.14 -6.45 -20.06
C GLU A 149 3.94 -4.99 -19.60
N ILE A 150 4.86 -4.47 -18.79
CA ILE A 150 4.84 -3.07 -18.37
C ILE A 150 5.25 -2.16 -19.53
N GLU A 151 6.31 -2.52 -20.25
CA GLU A 151 6.80 -1.77 -21.40
C GLU A 151 5.72 -1.66 -22.49
N GLU A 152 4.96 -2.71 -22.77
CA GLU A 152 3.82 -2.68 -23.70
C GLU A 152 2.76 -1.64 -23.32
N ILE A 153 2.54 -1.40 -22.03
CA ILE A 153 1.63 -0.34 -21.56
C ILE A 153 2.21 1.03 -21.85
N ILE A 154 3.49 1.23 -21.50
CA ILE A 154 4.18 2.52 -21.64
C ILE A 154 4.34 2.91 -23.13
N LEU A 155 4.65 1.93 -23.99
CA LEU A 155 4.81 2.15 -25.41
C LEU A 155 3.54 2.61 -26.14
N LYS A 156 2.36 2.38 -25.57
CA LYS A 156 1.08 2.86 -26.14
C LYS A 156 0.96 4.39 -26.11
N ASP A 157 1.60 5.04 -25.12
CA ASP A 157 1.65 6.49 -25.04
C ASP A 157 2.87 6.94 -24.21
N LYS A 158 4.00 7.13 -24.87
CA LYS A 158 5.26 7.55 -24.24
C LYS A 158 5.26 8.98 -23.69
N ASN A 159 4.24 9.78 -24.01
CA ASN A 159 4.15 11.14 -23.53
C ASN A 159 3.46 11.24 -22.16
N LYS A 160 3.00 10.13 -21.61
CA LYS A 160 2.37 10.08 -20.29
C LYS A 160 3.34 9.68 -19.20
N ASN A 161 3.05 10.17 -18.00
CA ASN A 161 3.66 9.66 -16.79
C ASN A 161 2.91 8.42 -16.31
N TYR A 162 3.65 7.43 -15.81
CA TYR A 162 3.10 6.20 -15.25
C TYR A 162 3.60 6.00 -13.83
N LEU A 163 2.72 5.56 -12.95
CA LEU A 163 3.06 5.16 -11.58
C LEU A 163 2.66 3.69 -11.39
N LEU A 164 3.66 2.83 -11.21
CA LEU A 164 3.48 1.42 -10.95
C LEU A 164 3.47 1.15 -9.44
N PHE A 165 2.41 0.48 -8.93
CA PHE A 165 2.37 -0.02 -7.57
C PHE A 165 2.80 -1.47 -7.52
N LEU A 166 3.97 -1.74 -6.93
CA LEU A 166 4.46 -3.08 -6.63
C LEU A 166 4.51 -3.28 -5.11
N ASN A 167 4.08 -4.45 -4.65
CA ASN A 167 4.12 -4.84 -3.26
C ASN A 167 4.80 -6.21 -3.13
N SER A 168 5.97 -6.28 -2.52
CA SER A 168 6.73 -7.51 -2.33
C SER A 168 7.21 -7.62 -0.87
N PRO A 169 6.83 -8.66 -0.13
CA PRO A 169 5.88 -9.72 -0.50
C PRO A 169 4.49 -9.18 -0.86
N ASN A 170 3.86 -9.74 -1.90
CA ASN A 170 2.60 -9.23 -2.42
C ASN A 170 1.41 -9.53 -1.49
N ASN A 171 0.54 -8.57 -1.33
CA ASN A 171 -0.79 -8.75 -0.76
C ASN A 171 -1.81 -8.79 -1.91
N PRO A 172 -2.50 -9.94 -2.21
CA PRO A 172 -2.76 -11.06 -1.29
C PRO A 172 -1.94 -12.33 -1.52
N SER A 173 -1.11 -12.44 -2.56
CA SER A 173 -0.50 -13.73 -2.96
C SER A 173 0.59 -14.23 -2.01
N GLY A 174 1.21 -13.35 -1.22
CA GLY A 174 2.35 -13.67 -0.36
C GLY A 174 3.66 -13.92 -1.12
N GLN A 175 3.66 -13.82 -2.45
CA GLN A 175 4.82 -14.08 -3.30
C GLN A 175 5.80 -12.91 -3.30
N ILE A 176 7.07 -13.22 -3.58
CA ILE A 176 8.16 -12.25 -3.69
C ILE A 176 8.41 -11.92 -5.17
N CYS A 177 8.68 -10.66 -5.48
CA CYS A 177 9.07 -10.22 -6.82
C CYS A 177 10.53 -10.58 -7.07
N GLU A 178 10.78 -11.50 -7.98
CA GLU A 178 12.13 -11.97 -8.33
C GLU A 178 12.76 -11.17 -9.47
N ASN A 179 11.93 -10.50 -10.27
CA ASN A 179 12.35 -9.72 -11.45
C ASN A 179 12.31 -8.20 -11.23
N LEU A 180 12.50 -7.75 -9.97
CA LEU A 180 12.40 -6.33 -9.62
C LEU A 180 13.43 -5.45 -10.37
N GLU A 181 14.64 -5.96 -10.58
CA GLU A 181 15.71 -5.22 -11.30
C GLU A 181 15.33 -4.99 -12.77
N GLU A 182 14.78 -6.01 -13.43
CA GLU A 182 14.29 -5.90 -14.81
C GLU A 182 13.16 -4.88 -14.93
N ILE A 183 12.22 -4.89 -13.96
CA ILE A 183 11.13 -3.92 -13.91
C ILE A 183 11.66 -2.49 -13.65
N ALA A 184 12.65 -2.35 -12.76
CA ALA A 184 13.23 -1.06 -12.43
C ALA A 184 13.95 -0.42 -13.64
N SER A 185 14.61 -1.24 -14.47
CA SER A 185 15.32 -0.75 -15.66
C SER A 185 14.41 -0.08 -16.71
N ILE A 186 13.09 -0.32 -16.65
CA ILE A 186 12.13 0.36 -17.55
C ILE A 186 11.86 1.80 -17.10
N ALA A 187 12.08 2.09 -15.82
CA ALA A 187 11.81 3.41 -15.25
C ALA A 187 12.97 4.41 -15.47
N GLU A 188 14.11 3.96 -15.98
CA GLU A 188 15.28 4.75 -16.37
C GLU A 188 15.19 5.24 -17.83
#